data_e7e4994a6f3f60b0ea31ea68475bdc08
#
_entry.id   e7e4994a6f3f60b0ea31ea68475bdc08
#
_cell.length_a   1.000
_cell.length_b   1.000
_cell.length_c   1.000
_cell.angle_alpha   90.00
_cell.angle_beta   90.00
_cell.angle_gamma   90.00
#
_symmetry.space_group_name_H-M   'P 1'
#
loop_
_entity.id
_entity.type
_entity.pdbx_description
1 polymer ?
#
loop_
_entity_poly.entity_id
_entity_poly.type
_entity_poly.pdbx_seq_one_letter_code
_entity_poly.pdbx_strand_id
1 'polypeptide(L)'
;MKRISILLVLALSLSLLSACGNNEPAASTGNPPSDPSADSQQVPDESAEQTTGVGADFLSPEYDYTTNELKLTDLSTGEVTATYAFDAAQTPLLTDKTSQGAIVMLSSQTAADVQDTGGVTVISGDSSAETLYYWLFDQSLNLVNTYELTDETLVNGLWGSVFAAAPDGKTLVYAEGPSLYQYTFETQELTEITPAMSETVYFEAVGYSGSGDYLAFFGSLDGQENTTAYGSIDLSSNTAAVFTAEGFSGSMLSVNGEYAAVSDTILPASMGGAKQTGSVLFLNLAKQQGKVISVESGDESGIAAVSADGQYIVTCAGGDSPSGTLRAYQVSDGTKVADETYTMDTNCKPYEIWVIGHSAYAALGTDDGYALSQAVDLP
;
A
#
# COMPACT_ATOMS: atom_id res chain seq x y z
N MET A 1 36.60 -7.13 15.08
CA MET A 1 35.91 -5.85 15.00
C MET A 1 34.48 -6.19 14.52
N LYS A 2 33.53 -6.18 15.45
CA LYS A 2 32.11 -6.47 15.11
C LYS A 2 31.57 -5.27 14.33
N ARG A 3 31.13 -5.48 13.10
CA ARG A 3 30.42 -4.46 12.32
C ARG A 3 29.01 -4.39 12.89
N ILE A 4 28.69 -3.30 13.55
CA ILE A 4 27.31 -2.97 13.93
C ILE A 4 26.66 -2.44 12.66
N SER A 5 25.86 -3.28 12.02
CA SER A 5 24.93 -2.82 10.97
C SER A 5 23.77 -2.18 11.67
N ILE A 6 23.71 -0.85 11.67
CA ILE A 6 22.52 -0.11 12.08
C ILE A 6 21.59 -0.18 10.86
N LEU A 7 20.67 -1.14 10.87
CA LEU A 7 19.54 -1.13 9.96
C LEU A 7 18.57 -0.06 10.50
N LEU A 8 18.54 1.08 9.83
CA LEU A 8 17.46 2.04 9.97
C LEU A 8 16.27 1.46 9.21
N VAL A 9 15.49 0.61 9.84
CA VAL A 9 14.20 0.20 9.29
C VAL A 9 13.29 1.40 9.51
N LEU A 10 13.14 2.23 8.48
CA LEU A 10 12.00 3.11 8.39
C LEU A 10 10.80 2.15 8.28
N ALA A 11 10.12 1.89 9.37
CA ALA A 11 8.80 1.28 9.34
C ALA A 11 7.82 2.34 8.80
N LEU A 12 7.94 2.65 7.51
CA LEU A 12 6.82 3.13 6.74
C LEU A 12 5.97 1.88 6.53
N SER A 13 4.93 1.72 7.32
CA SER A 13 3.85 0.80 7.01
C SER A 13 3.27 1.25 5.66
N LEU A 14 3.77 0.66 4.57
CA LEU A 14 3.16 0.78 3.25
C LEU A 14 1.86 -0.02 3.30
N SER A 15 0.80 0.62 3.78
CA SER A 15 -0.55 0.09 3.64
C SER A 15 -0.94 0.22 2.18
N LEU A 16 -0.82 -0.87 1.43
CA LEU A 16 -1.31 -0.97 0.06
C LEU A 16 -2.84 -1.10 0.13
N LEU A 17 -3.52 0.04 0.05
CA LEU A 17 -4.97 0.07 -0.04
C LEU A 17 -5.37 -0.06 -1.51
N SER A 18 -5.87 -1.23 -1.86
CA SER A 18 -6.54 -1.44 -3.14
C SER A 18 -8.05 -1.43 -2.92
N ALA A 19 -8.71 -0.45 -3.49
CA ALA A 19 -10.17 -0.38 -3.46
C ALA A 19 -10.79 -1.46 -4.36
N CYS A 20 -11.80 -2.15 -3.84
CA CYS A 20 -12.59 -3.15 -4.58
C CYS A 20 -13.31 -2.51 -5.77
N GLY A 21 -12.91 -2.87 -6.97
CA GLY A 21 -13.69 -2.58 -8.17
C GLY A 21 -14.90 -3.52 -8.28
N ASN A 22 -16.10 -2.96 -8.39
CA ASN A 22 -17.32 -3.71 -8.69
C ASN A 22 -17.26 -4.25 -10.11
N ASN A 23 -17.09 -5.55 -10.28
CA ASN A 23 -17.27 -6.22 -11.56
C ASN A 23 -18.77 -6.41 -11.84
N GLU A 24 -19.34 -5.62 -12.73
CA GLU A 24 -20.61 -5.94 -13.37
C GLU A 24 -20.40 -7.08 -14.40
N PRO A 25 -21.21 -8.15 -14.35
CA PRO A 25 -21.12 -9.18 -15.36
C PRO A 25 -21.72 -8.72 -16.68
N ALA A 26 -20.96 -8.86 -17.74
CA ALA A 26 -21.37 -8.58 -19.13
C ALA A 26 -22.63 -9.35 -19.52
N ALA A 27 -23.64 -8.62 -19.98
CA ALA A 27 -24.89 -9.16 -20.49
C ALA A 27 -24.71 -9.90 -21.80
N SER A 28 -25.04 -11.19 -21.82
CA SER A 28 -25.17 -12.00 -23.03
C SER A 28 -26.54 -11.72 -23.68
N THR A 29 -26.53 -11.27 -24.92
CA THR A 29 -27.71 -11.08 -25.77
C THR A 29 -28.18 -12.39 -26.37
N GLY A 30 -29.41 -12.74 -26.13
CA GLY A 30 -30.12 -13.81 -26.87
C GLY A 30 -31.64 -13.66 -26.73
N ASN A 31 -32.30 -13.26 -27.76
CA ASN A 31 -33.75 -13.03 -27.90
C ASN A 31 -34.51 -14.26 -28.44
N PRO A 32 -35.87 -14.18 -28.51
CA PRO A 32 -36.84 -14.93 -27.71
C PRO A 32 -37.60 -15.98 -28.51
N PRO A 33 -38.65 -16.66 -27.99
CA PRO A 33 -40.02 -16.16 -28.16
C PRO A 33 -41.08 -16.52 -27.07
N SER A 34 -42.06 -15.63 -26.98
CA SER A 34 -43.54 -15.77 -26.81
C SER A 34 -44.18 -16.42 -25.58
N ASP A 35 -44.90 -15.58 -24.92
CA ASP A 35 -46.12 -15.53 -24.13
C ASP A 35 -47.16 -16.69 -24.29
N PRO A 36 -48.19 -16.91 -23.37
CA PRO A 36 -48.79 -16.01 -22.37
C PRO A 36 -49.30 -16.65 -21.04
N SER A 37 -49.73 -15.81 -20.14
CA SER A 37 -50.86 -15.85 -19.16
C SER A 37 -50.52 -15.72 -17.68
N ALA A 38 -51.00 -14.61 -17.21
CA ALA A 38 -51.59 -14.23 -15.91
C ALA A 38 -51.49 -15.21 -14.72
N ASP A 39 -50.88 -14.77 -13.65
CA ASP A 39 -51.58 -14.70 -12.35
C ASP A 39 -50.90 -13.68 -11.39
N SER A 40 -51.73 -12.88 -10.75
CA SER A 40 -51.36 -11.83 -9.83
C SER A 40 -51.01 -12.41 -8.46
N GLN A 41 -49.74 -12.29 -8.03
CA GLN A 41 -49.40 -12.36 -6.61
C GLN A 41 -48.51 -11.18 -6.21
N GLN A 42 -49.02 -10.47 -5.20
CA GLN A 42 -48.41 -9.38 -4.47
C GLN A 42 -46.99 -9.73 -4.05
N VAL A 43 -46.02 -8.99 -4.54
CA VAL A 43 -44.65 -9.00 -4.04
C VAL A 43 -44.60 -8.06 -2.83
N PRO A 44 -44.10 -8.48 -1.66
CA PRO A 44 -43.76 -7.56 -0.59
C PRO A 44 -42.60 -6.66 -1.04
N ASP A 45 -42.80 -5.38 -0.83
CA ASP A 45 -41.80 -4.34 -0.99
C ASP A 45 -40.72 -4.53 0.12
N GLU A 46 -39.70 -5.30 -0.17
CA GLU A 46 -38.46 -5.33 0.58
C GLU A 46 -37.45 -4.42 -0.16
N SER A 47 -37.61 -3.13 0.05
CA SER A 47 -36.49 -2.21 -0.07
C SER A 47 -35.51 -2.49 1.09
N ALA A 48 -34.74 -3.56 0.98
CA ALA A 48 -33.51 -3.68 1.73
C ALA A 48 -32.61 -2.54 1.23
N GLU A 49 -32.57 -1.45 1.97
CA GLU A 49 -31.43 -0.54 1.94
C GLU A 49 -30.20 -1.40 2.16
N GLN A 50 -29.47 -1.69 1.07
CA GLN A 50 -28.09 -2.05 1.16
C GLN A 50 -27.38 -0.84 1.77
N THR A 51 -27.25 -0.83 3.08
CA THR A 51 -26.21 -0.08 3.75
C THR A 51 -24.89 -0.65 3.23
N THR A 52 -24.41 -0.09 2.13
CA THR A 52 -23.01 -0.24 1.71
C THR A 52 -22.19 0.18 2.91
N GLY A 53 -21.43 -0.76 3.46
CA GLY A 53 -20.60 -0.52 4.63
C GLY A 53 -19.49 0.47 4.29
N VAL A 54 -19.79 1.75 4.43
CA VAL A 54 -18.84 2.86 4.25
C VAL A 54 -17.65 2.71 5.23
N GLY A 55 -17.83 2.01 6.35
CA GLY A 55 -16.78 1.82 7.35
C GLY A 55 -15.66 0.84 6.98
N ALA A 56 -15.92 -0.16 6.13
CA ALA A 56 -14.91 -1.19 5.82
C ALA A 56 -13.71 -0.64 5.03
N ASP A 57 -13.90 0.43 4.26
CA ASP A 57 -12.84 1.02 3.43
C ASP A 57 -11.81 1.80 4.25
N PHE A 58 -12.18 2.27 5.44
CA PHE A 58 -11.33 3.07 6.32
C PHE A 58 -10.63 2.27 7.42
N LEU A 59 -10.66 0.95 7.35
CA LEU A 59 -10.02 0.09 8.34
C LEU A 59 -8.52 0.01 8.11
N SER A 60 -7.74 0.35 9.14
CA SER A 60 -6.28 0.27 9.15
C SER A 60 -5.81 -0.69 10.24
N PRO A 61 -5.01 -1.71 9.92
CA PRO A 61 -4.39 -2.57 10.91
C PRO A 61 -3.11 -1.95 11.47
N GLU A 62 -2.96 -1.97 12.79
CA GLU A 62 -1.78 -1.47 13.47
C GLU A 62 -1.41 -2.36 14.66
N TYR A 63 -0.11 -2.64 14.82
CA TYR A 63 0.39 -3.35 15.97
C TYR A 63 0.78 -2.41 17.09
N ASP A 64 0.14 -2.59 18.25
CA ASP A 64 0.45 -1.84 19.48
C ASP A 64 1.50 -2.60 20.31
N TYR A 65 2.71 -2.07 20.32
CA TYR A 65 3.83 -2.63 21.10
C TYR A 65 3.64 -2.57 22.61
N THR A 66 2.76 -1.69 23.10
CA THR A 66 2.52 -1.54 24.55
C THR A 66 1.59 -2.64 25.06
N THR A 67 0.57 -2.98 24.29
CA THR A 67 -0.43 -3.99 24.67
C THR A 67 -0.16 -5.35 24.05
N ASN A 68 0.77 -5.45 23.10
CA ASN A 68 1.05 -6.66 22.30
C ASN A 68 -0.19 -7.14 21.53
N GLU A 69 -0.86 -6.19 20.89
CA GLU A 69 -2.10 -6.41 20.16
C GLU A 69 -2.01 -5.88 18.73
N LEU A 70 -2.60 -6.60 17.79
CA LEU A 70 -2.95 -6.06 16.49
C LEU A 70 -4.33 -5.43 16.62
N LYS A 71 -4.45 -4.15 16.28
CA LYS A 71 -5.68 -3.37 16.35
C LYS A 71 -6.15 -3.05 14.94
N LEU A 72 -7.45 -3.10 14.72
CA LEU A 72 -8.09 -2.65 13.51
C LEU A 72 -8.87 -1.38 13.84
N THR A 73 -8.38 -0.26 13.34
CA THR A 73 -8.95 1.06 13.63
C THR A 73 -9.71 1.57 12.41
N ASP A 74 -10.95 2.00 12.60
CA ASP A 74 -11.69 2.80 11.60
C ASP A 74 -11.19 4.24 11.69
N LEU A 75 -10.37 4.66 10.73
CA LEU A 75 -9.80 6.00 10.72
C LEU A 75 -10.83 7.10 10.48
N SER A 76 -12.00 6.78 9.96
CA SER A 76 -13.08 7.78 9.78
C SER A 76 -13.72 8.19 11.10
N THR A 77 -13.69 7.31 12.10
CA THR A 77 -14.25 7.55 13.44
C THR A 77 -13.19 7.61 14.52
N GLY A 78 -11.99 7.09 14.26
CA GLY A 78 -10.93 6.88 15.25
C GLY A 78 -11.20 5.72 16.22
N GLU A 79 -12.23 4.90 15.96
CA GLU A 79 -12.61 3.81 16.85
C GLU A 79 -11.86 2.52 16.50
N VAL A 80 -11.35 1.82 17.52
CA VAL A 80 -10.84 0.46 17.36
C VAL A 80 -12.02 -0.49 17.21
N THR A 81 -12.15 -1.10 16.04
CA THR A 81 -13.27 -1.98 15.69
C THR A 81 -13.03 -3.43 16.06
N ALA A 82 -11.76 -3.84 16.08
CA ALA A 82 -11.34 -5.20 16.46
C ALA A 82 -9.94 -5.18 17.05
N THR A 83 -9.62 -6.21 17.84
CA THR A 83 -8.31 -6.39 18.47
C THR A 83 -7.97 -7.88 18.48
N TYR A 84 -6.71 -8.21 18.18
CA TYR A 84 -6.16 -9.56 18.34
C TYR A 84 -4.93 -9.49 19.25
N ALA A 85 -4.98 -10.18 20.39
CA ALA A 85 -3.89 -10.25 21.36
C ALA A 85 -2.95 -11.43 21.03
N PHE A 86 -1.65 -11.18 21.01
CA PHE A 86 -0.64 -12.22 20.83
C PHE A 86 -0.15 -12.74 22.16
N ASP A 87 0.13 -14.04 22.22
CA ASP A 87 0.68 -14.70 23.41
C ASP A 87 2.13 -14.28 23.72
N ALA A 88 2.86 -13.83 22.70
CA ALA A 88 4.23 -13.34 22.81
C ALA A 88 4.38 -12.02 22.07
N ALA A 89 5.31 -11.17 22.52
CA ALA A 89 5.62 -9.91 21.85
C ALA A 89 6.09 -10.17 20.41
N GLN A 90 5.58 -9.35 19.50
CA GLN A 90 5.88 -9.42 18.08
C GLN A 90 6.76 -8.24 17.66
N THR A 91 7.59 -8.49 16.66
CA THR A 91 8.32 -7.45 15.92
C THR A 91 7.84 -7.50 14.47
N PRO A 92 6.83 -6.68 14.10
CA PRO A 92 6.31 -6.66 12.74
C PRO A 92 7.35 -6.20 11.74
N LEU A 93 7.45 -6.92 10.61
CA LEU A 93 8.17 -6.53 9.40
C LEU A 93 7.20 -6.00 8.34
N LEU A 94 5.97 -6.52 8.34
CA LEU A 94 4.86 -6.10 7.50
C LEU A 94 3.58 -6.16 8.33
N THR A 95 2.75 -5.15 8.22
CA THR A 95 1.35 -5.17 8.67
C THR A 95 0.56 -4.45 7.59
N ASP A 96 -0.40 -5.14 6.99
CA ASP A 96 -1.11 -4.63 5.83
C ASP A 96 -2.55 -5.14 5.76
N LYS A 97 -3.41 -4.36 5.08
CA LYS A 97 -4.74 -4.78 4.63
C LYS A 97 -4.73 -4.89 3.13
N THR A 98 -4.85 -6.11 2.63
CA THR A 98 -4.82 -6.39 1.20
C THR A 98 -6.04 -5.85 0.46
N SER A 99 -5.97 -5.78 -0.86
CA SER A 99 -7.06 -5.27 -1.71
C SER A 99 -8.34 -6.09 -1.62
N GLN A 100 -8.28 -7.35 -1.24
CA GLN A 100 -9.45 -8.20 -1.01
C GLN A 100 -9.89 -8.21 0.46
N GLY A 101 -9.28 -7.35 1.29
CA GLY A 101 -9.66 -7.13 2.68
C GLY A 101 -9.09 -8.14 3.66
N ALA A 102 -8.18 -9.02 3.25
CA ALA A 102 -7.41 -9.83 4.19
C ALA A 102 -6.46 -8.92 4.98
N ILE A 103 -6.28 -9.19 6.26
CA ILE A 103 -5.29 -8.52 7.09
C ILE A 103 -4.13 -9.48 7.28
N VAL A 104 -2.93 -9.00 7.04
CA VAL A 104 -1.72 -9.81 7.10
C VAL A 104 -0.66 -9.15 7.99
N MET A 105 0.11 -9.98 8.69
CA MET A 105 1.27 -9.52 9.43
C MET A 105 2.41 -10.52 9.27
N LEU A 106 3.59 -10.04 8.88
CA LEU A 106 4.84 -10.79 8.96
C LEU A 106 5.61 -10.27 10.18
N SER A 107 6.00 -11.15 11.08
CA SER A 107 6.67 -10.76 12.32
C SER A 107 7.64 -11.80 12.83
N SER A 108 8.58 -11.37 13.67
CA SER A 108 9.34 -12.26 14.55
C SER A 108 8.80 -12.18 15.98
N GLN A 109 9.04 -13.24 16.78
CA GLN A 109 8.73 -13.25 18.21
C GLN A 109 9.93 -12.81 19.09
N THR A 110 10.95 -12.25 18.49
CA THR A 110 12.07 -11.70 19.25
C THR A 110 11.62 -10.41 19.95
N ALA A 111 11.87 -10.31 21.25
CA ALA A 111 11.61 -9.07 21.96
C ALA A 111 12.43 -7.94 21.30
N ALA A 112 11.78 -7.06 20.61
CA ALA A 112 12.41 -5.87 20.06
C ALA A 112 12.63 -4.87 21.19
N ASP A 113 13.82 -4.27 21.25
CA ASP A 113 14.00 -3.04 21.99
C ASP A 113 13.38 -1.90 21.15
N VAL A 114 12.15 -1.56 21.50
CA VAL A 114 11.43 -0.44 20.87
C VAL A 114 11.89 0.83 21.56
N GLN A 115 12.55 1.71 20.84
CA GLN A 115 12.94 3.03 21.34
C GLN A 115 12.18 4.10 20.55
N ASP A 116 11.34 4.84 21.23
CA ASP A 116 10.75 6.06 20.68
C ASP A 116 11.77 7.20 20.82
N THR A 117 12.27 7.67 19.68
CA THR A 117 13.21 8.80 19.62
C THR A 117 12.55 9.99 18.92
N GLY A 118 11.45 10.51 19.52
CA GLY A 118 10.82 11.76 19.07
C GLY A 118 10.08 11.65 17.75
N GLY A 119 9.20 10.66 17.62
CA GLY A 119 8.35 10.42 16.44
C GLY A 119 8.97 9.50 15.40
N VAL A 120 10.10 8.87 15.71
CA VAL A 120 10.68 7.77 14.94
C VAL A 120 10.77 6.56 15.88
N THR A 121 9.97 5.54 15.60
CA THR A 121 10.06 4.26 16.30
C THR A 121 11.27 3.51 15.75
N VAL A 122 12.32 3.40 16.55
CA VAL A 122 13.49 2.59 16.21
C VAL A 122 13.27 1.20 16.78
N ILE A 123 13.09 0.22 15.90
CA ILE A 123 13.00 -1.19 16.26
C ILE A 123 14.41 -1.77 16.09
N SER A 124 15.08 -2.09 17.20
CA SER A 124 16.31 -2.86 17.18
C SER A 124 15.99 -4.29 17.60
N GLY A 125 15.83 -5.17 16.64
CA GLY A 125 15.70 -6.61 16.87
C GLY A 125 17.04 -7.33 16.61
N ASP A 126 17.16 -8.53 17.15
CA ASP A 126 18.21 -9.44 16.74
C ASP A 126 17.84 -9.96 15.34
N SER A 127 18.53 -9.47 14.30
CA SER A 127 18.36 -9.93 12.91
C SER A 127 18.74 -11.41 12.69
N SER A 128 19.05 -12.12 13.77
CA SER A 128 19.28 -13.55 13.79
C SER A 128 18.04 -14.36 14.23
N ALA A 129 16.84 -13.78 14.17
CA ALA A 129 15.63 -14.57 14.44
C ALA A 129 15.57 -15.77 13.52
N GLU A 130 15.62 -16.96 14.10
CA GLU A 130 15.59 -18.23 13.36
C GLU A 130 14.21 -18.53 12.78
N THR A 131 13.19 -17.77 13.16
CA THR A 131 11.79 -18.04 12.83
C THR A 131 11.03 -16.73 12.60
N LEU A 132 10.33 -16.67 11.48
CA LEU A 132 9.32 -15.65 11.22
C LEU A 132 7.93 -16.27 11.23
N TYR A 133 6.93 -15.46 11.56
CA TYR A 133 5.53 -15.87 11.56
C TYR A 133 4.77 -15.00 10.58
N TYR A 134 4.01 -15.63 9.69
CA TYR A 134 3.06 -14.94 8.85
C TYR A 134 1.65 -15.23 9.34
N TRP A 135 0.97 -14.16 9.75
CA TRP A 135 -0.38 -14.19 10.31
C TRP A 135 -1.36 -13.74 9.24
N LEU A 136 -2.37 -14.54 8.99
CA LEU A 136 -3.45 -14.24 8.06
C LEU A 136 -4.76 -14.13 8.83
N PHE A 137 -5.41 -12.98 8.74
CA PHE A 137 -6.70 -12.67 9.34
C PHE A 137 -7.74 -12.33 8.26
N ASP A 138 -9.01 -12.52 8.59
CA ASP A 138 -10.09 -11.97 7.79
C ASP A 138 -10.25 -10.45 8.03
N GLN A 139 -11.16 -9.83 7.28
CA GLN A 139 -11.43 -8.38 7.38
C GLN A 139 -12.00 -7.93 8.76
N SER A 140 -12.39 -8.86 9.62
CA SER A 140 -12.87 -8.60 10.98
C SER A 140 -11.82 -8.94 12.04
N LEU A 141 -10.58 -9.14 11.62
CA LEU A 141 -9.43 -9.53 12.46
C LEU A 141 -9.59 -10.89 13.15
N ASN A 142 -10.40 -11.80 12.62
CA ASN A 142 -10.39 -13.19 13.07
C ASN A 142 -9.22 -13.91 12.43
N LEU A 143 -8.42 -14.60 13.25
CA LEU A 143 -7.29 -15.37 12.75
C LEU A 143 -7.77 -16.51 11.84
N VAL A 144 -7.32 -16.49 10.58
CA VAL A 144 -7.59 -17.53 9.58
C VAL A 144 -6.51 -18.60 9.63
N ASN A 145 -5.24 -18.18 9.66
CA ASN A 145 -4.11 -19.10 9.72
C ASN A 145 -2.85 -18.40 10.24
N THR A 146 -1.90 -19.22 10.71
CA THR A 146 -0.54 -18.80 11.06
C THR A 146 0.43 -19.76 10.39
N TYR A 147 1.42 -19.19 9.71
CA TYR A 147 2.49 -19.94 9.06
C TYR A 147 3.81 -19.63 9.76
N GLU A 148 4.47 -20.67 10.22
CA GLU A 148 5.79 -20.60 10.83
C GLU A 148 6.85 -20.82 9.74
N LEU A 149 7.74 -19.84 9.56
CA LEU A 149 8.79 -19.84 8.54
C LEU A 149 10.12 -20.10 9.21
N THR A 150 10.67 -21.29 9.00
CA THR A 150 11.90 -21.77 9.63
C THR A 150 13.02 -22.05 8.63
N ASP A 151 12.75 -21.96 7.32
CA ASP A 151 13.79 -22.10 6.30
C ASP A 151 14.77 -20.92 6.38
N GLU A 152 16.02 -21.21 6.68
CA GLU A 152 17.06 -20.20 6.91
C GLU A 152 17.24 -19.28 5.69
N THR A 153 17.13 -19.80 4.47
CA THR A 153 17.28 -19.01 3.25
C THR A 153 16.12 -18.03 3.10
N LEU A 154 14.90 -18.51 3.31
CA LEU A 154 13.71 -17.66 3.24
C LEU A 154 13.71 -16.60 4.35
N VAL A 155 14.00 -16.99 5.59
CA VAL A 155 14.03 -16.06 6.74
C VAL A 155 15.09 -14.98 6.52
N ASN A 156 16.29 -15.35 6.10
CA ASN A 156 17.36 -14.39 5.82
C ASN A 156 17.04 -13.48 4.63
N GLY A 157 16.40 -14.02 3.59
CA GLY A 157 15.96 -13.26 2.41
C GLY A 157 14.87 -12.25 2.76
N LEU A 158 13.97 -12.58 3.70
CA LEU A 158 12.92 -11.68 4.16
C LEU A 158 13.45 -10.53 5.04
N TRP A 159 14.52 -10.71 5.80
CA TRP A 159 15.09 -9.65 6.61
C TRP A 159 15.74 -8.55 5.76
N GLY A 160 15.23 -7.32 5.88
CA GLY A 160 15.73 -6.15 5.17
C GLY A 160 15.32 -6.05 3.72
N SER A 161 14.40 -6.90 3.27
CA SER A 161 13.80 -6.86 1.93
C SER A 161 12.56 -5.96 1.89
N VAL A 162 12.13 -5.61 0.68
CA VAL A 162 10.83 -4.99 0.43
C VAL A 162 9.81 -6.07 0.11
N PHE A 163 8.58 -5.93 0.60
CA PHE A 163 7.54 -6.95 0.49
C PHE A 163 6.25 -6.41 -0.08
N ALA A 164 5.42 -7.32 -0.62
CA ALA A 164 4.01 -7.08 -0.86
C ALA A 164 3.22 -8.37 -0.66
N ALA A 165 2.11 -8.29 0.06
CA ALA A 165 1.17 -9.40 0.17
C ALA A 165 0.23 -9.42 -1.05
N ALA A 166 -0.06 -10.61 -1.57
CA ALA A 166 -1.05 -10.77 -2.62
C ALA A 166 -2.45 -10.37 -2.13
N PRO A 167 -3.38 -9.99 -3.03
CA PRO A 167 -4.72 -9.55 -2.66
C PRO A 167 -5.48 -10.48 -1.70
N ASP A 168 -5.29 -11.78 -1.83
CA ASP A 168 -5.92 -12.81 -0.98
C ASP A 168 -5.14 -13.13 0.31
N GLY A 169 -3.97 -12.51 0.50
CA GLY A 169 -3.09 -12.72 1.65
C GLY A 169 -2.37 -14.07 1.68
N LYS A 170 -2.47 -14.90 0.63
CA LYS A 170 -1.90 -16.27 0.65
C LYS A 170 -0.52 -16.38 0.02
N THR A 171 -0.06 -15.32 -0.59
CA THR A 171 1.24 -15.25 -1.26
C THR A 171 1.93 -13.96 -0.86
N LEU A 172 3.23 -14.02 -0.66
CA LEU A 172 4.10 -12.87 -0.40
C LEU A 172 5.12 -12.77 -1.53
N VAL A 173 5.28 -11.57 -2.08
CA VAL A 173 6.44 -11.24 -2.93
C VAL A 173 7.45 -10.45 -2.10
N TYR A 174 8.73 -10.74 -2.28
CA TYR A 174 9.79 -9.92 -1.72
C TYR A 174 10.95 -9.74 -2.71
N ALA A 175 11.69 -8.66 -2.54
CA ALA A 175 12.86 -8.35 -3.35
C ALA A 175 14.13 -8.41 -2.52
N GLU A 176 15.12 -9.16 -2.98
CA GLU A 176 16.48 -9.18 -2.46
C GLU A 176 17.42 -8.61 -3.52
N GLY A 177 17.76 -7.32 -3.38
CA GLY A 177 18.52 -6.60 -4.40
C GLY A 177 17.80 -6.59 -5.76
N PRO A 178 18.40 -7.16 -6.82
CA PRO A 178 17.76 -7.20 -8.14
C PRO A 178 16.87 -8.41 -8.38
N SER A 179 16.76 -9.33 -7.43
CA SER A 179 15.97 -10.55 -7.56
C SER A 179 14.63 -10.40 -6.87
N LEU A 180 13.58 -10.96 -7.49
CA LEU A 180 12.22 -11.05 -6.95
C LEU A 180 11.87 -12.50 -6.68
N TYR A 181 11.32 -12.73 -5.51
CA TYR A 181 10.88 -14.03 -5.07
C TYR A 181 9.40 -13.98 -4.67
N GLN A 182 8.70 -15.06 -4.96
CA GLN A 182 7.32 -15.27 -4.54
C GLN A 182 7.26 -16.50 -3.64
N TYR A 183 6.65 -16.35 -2.46
CA TYR A 183 6.41 -17.43 -1.52
C TYR A 183 4.92 -17.67 -1.36
N THR A 184 4.48 -18.91 -1.63
CA THR A 184 3.09 -19.35 -1.47
C THR A 184 2.97 -20.14 -0.17
N PHE A 185 2.21 -19.61 0.79
CA PHE A 185 2.14 -20.16 2.15
C PHE A 185 1.50 -21.53 2.23
N GLU A 186 0.46 -21.81 1.45
CA GLU A 186 -0.26 -23.07 1.47
C GLU A 186 0.61 -24.26 0.99
N THR A 187 1.40 -24.05 -0.04
CA THR A 187 2.30 -25.07 -0.63
C THR A 187 3.71 -25.00 -0.06
N GLN A 188 4.05 -23.95 0.67
CA GLN A 188 5.41 -23.66 1.14
C GLN A 188 6.44 -23.59 0.01
N GLU A 189 6.00 -23.12 -1.14
CA GLU A 189 6.83 -23.04 -2.35
C GLU A 189 7.45 -21.65 -2.49
N LEU A 190 8.78 -21.62 -2.64
CA LEU A 190 9.54 -20.41 -2.99
C LEU A 190 9.92 -20.47 -4.46
N THR A 191 9.53 -19.46 -5.22
CA THR A 191 9.81 -19.36 -6.65
C THR A 191 10.49 -18.02 -6.95
N GLU A 192 11.60 -18.06 -7.70
CA GLU A 192 12.17 -16.83 -8.25
C GLU A 192 11.32 -16.39 -9.46
N ILE A 193 10.84 -15.15 -9.39
CA ILE A 193 9.97 -14.54 -10.40
C ILE A 193 10.61 -13.32 -11.07
N THR A 194 11.92 -13.16 -10.94
CA THR A 194 12.68 -12.05 -11.56
C THR A 194 12.48 -12.09 -13.08
N PRO A 195 11.85 -11.10 -13.70
CA PRO A 195 11.67 -11.09 -15.15
C PRO A 195 12.98 -10.75 -15.86
N ALA A 196 13.11 -11.16 -17.12
CA ALA A 196 14.23 -10.71 -17.94
C ALA A 196 14.03 -9.21 -18.27
N MET A 197 14.99 -8.40 -17.86
CA MET A 197 15.03 -6.95 -18.12
C MET A 197 16.29 -6.58 -18.88
N SER A 198 16.25 -5.48 -19.65
CA SER A 198 17.43 -4.99 -20.39
C SER A 198 18.49 -4.37 -19.47
N GLU A 199 18.07 -3.91 -18.29
CA GLU A 199 18.91 -3.28 -17.29
C GLU A 199 18.65 -3.91 -15.93
N THR A 200 19.64 -3.92 -15.05
CA THR A 200 19.47 -4.44 -13.69
C THR A 200 18.80 -3.38 -12.82
N VAL A 201 17.66 -3.72 -12.24
CA VAL A 201 16.93 -2.88 -11.29
C VAL A 201 17.13 -3.43 -9.89
N TYR A 202 17.56 -2.59 -8.96
CA TYR A 202 17.54 -2.88 -7.53
C TYR A 202 16.19 -2.39 -6.98
N PHE A 203 15.32 -3.32 -6.62
CA PHE A 203 13.96 -3.00 -6.18
C PHE A 203 13.97 -2.32 -4.80
N GLU A 204 13.31 -1.18 -4.69
CA GLU A 204 13.16 -0.41 -3.46
C GLU A 204 11.71 -0.42 -2.95
N ALA A 205 10.74 -0.73 -3.81
CA ALA A 205 9.38 -1.06 -3.45
C ALA A 205 8.73 -1.95 -4.51
N VAL A 206 7.82 -2.79 -4.05
CA VAL A 206 6.95 -3.63 -4.87
C VAL A 206 5.53 -3.59 -4.33
N GLY A 207 4.53 -3.78 -5.19
CA GLY A 207 3.13 -3.80 -4.79
C GLY A 207 2.27 -4.57 -5.79
N TYR A 208 1.33 -5.37 -5.29
CA TYR A 208 0.38 -6.08 -6.16
C TYR A 208 -0.70 -5.15 -6.70
N SER A 209 -1.11 -5.39 -7.95
CA SER A 209 -2.38 -4.86 -8.47
C SER A 209 -3.57 -5.42 -7.69
N GLY A 210 -4.73 -4.76 -7.79
CA GLY A 210 -5.95 -5.23 -7.14
C GLY A 210 -6.42 -6.61 -7.59
N SER A 211 -6.14 -7.00 -8.84
CA SER A 211 -6.39 -8.36 -9.34
C SER A 211 -5.39 -9.39 -8.83
N GLY A 212 -4.16 -8.97 -8.50
CA GLY A 212 -3.04 -9.86 -8.21
C GLY A 212 -2.28 -10.35 -9.43
N ASP A 213 -2.66 -9.93 -10.65
CA ASP A 213 -2.04 -10.39 -11.89
C ASP A 213 -0.74 -9.63 -12.22
N TYR A 214 -0.56 -8.45 -11.63
CA TYR A 214 0.57 -7.57 -11.90
C TYR A 214 1.26 -7.15 -10.60
N LEU A 215 2.56 -6.85 -10.72
CA LEU A 215 3.32 -6.13 -9.70
C LEU A 215 3.70 -4.75 -10.24
N ALA A 216 3.47 -3.71 -9.46
CA ALA A 216 4.12 -2.43 -9.62
C ALA A 216 5.46 -2.46 -8.87
N PHE A 217 6.44 -1.70 -9.36
CA PHE A 217 7.70 -1.53 -8.65
C PHE A 217 8.32 -0.16 -8.92
N PHE A 218 9.18 0.27 -8.03
CA PHE A 218 10.25 1.21 -8.33
C PHE A 218 11.56 0.75 -7.69
N GLY A 219 12.67 1.34 -8.15
CA GLY A 219 13.99 1.05 -7.66
C GLY A 219 15.07 1.86 -8.37
N SER A 220 16.32 1.55 -8.10
CA SER A 220 17.49 2.17 -8.73
C SER A 220 18.06 1.27 -9.83
N LEU A 221 18.67 1.90 -10.83
CA LEU A 221 19.39 1.21 -11.91
C LEU A 221 20.84 1.00 -11.53
N ASP A 222 21.38 -0.17 -11.88
CA ASP A 222 22.80 -0.46 -11.67
C ASP A 222 23.68 0.54 -12.44
N GLY A 223 24.57 1.21 -11.69
CA GLY A 223 25.51 2.18 -12.24
C GLY A 223 24.92 3.52 -12.70
N GLN A 224 23.64 3.81 -12.42
CA GLN A 224 22.99 5.08 -12.74
C GLN A 224 22.53 5.80 -11.48
N GLU A 225 23.33 6.73 -11.00
CA GLU A 225 22.95 7.58 -9.86
C GLU A 225 21.82 8.57 -10.25
N ASN A 226 20.89 8.82 -9.31
CA ASN A 226 19.77 9.76 -9.47
C ASN A 226 18.80 9.42 -10.62
N THR A 227 18.66 8.15 -10.95
CA THR A 227 17.69 7.68 -11.94
C THR A 227 16.79 6.62 -11.30
N THR A 228 15.53 6.94 -11.12
CA THR A 228 14.55 5.95 -10.65
C THR A 228 14.06 5.12 -11.83
N ALA A 229 14.21 3.80 -11.71
CA ALA A 229 13.50 2.83 -12.52
C ALA A 229 12.13 2.59 -11.90
N TYR A 230 11.09 2.56 -12.69
CA TYR A 230 9.74 2.21 -12.25
C TYR A 230 9.04 1.41 -13.34
N GLY A 231 8.09 0.59 -12.95
CA GLY A 231 7.47 -0.28 -13.95
C GLY A 231 6.44 -1.25 -13.40
N SER A 232 6.07 -2.18 -14.27
CA SER A 232 5.17 -3.27 -13.93
C SER A 232 5.68 -4.61 -14.46
N ILE A 233 5.31 -5.66 -13.74
CA ILE A 233 5.57 -7.06 -14.10
C ILE A 233 4.23 -7.75 -14.28
N ASP A 234 4.02 -8.38 -15.42
CA ASP A 234 2.94 -9.33 -15.66
C ASP A 234 3.38 -10.69 -15.11
N LEU A 235 2.73 -11.14 -14.06
CA LEU A 235 3.08 -12.38 -13.36
C LEU A 235 2.75 -13.63 -14.17
N SER A 236 1.76 -13.55 -15.07
CA SER A 236 1.35 -14.68 -15.90
C SER A 236 2.36 -15.01 -17.00
N SER A 237 2.95 -13.97 -17.60
CA SER A 237 3.94 -14.09 -18.66
C SER A 237 5.38 -13.92 -18.19
N ASN A 238 5.57 -13.51 -16.94
CA ASN A 238 6.86 -13.11 -16.35
C ASN A 238 7.61 -12.09 -17.22
N THR A 239 6.89 -11.06 -17.69
CA THR A 239 7.45 -9.98 -18.49
C THR A 239 7.36 -8.65 -17.75
N ALA A 240 8.39 -7.81 -17.91
CA ALA A 240 8.43 -6.49 -17.29
C ALA A 240 8.41 -5.37 -18.34
N ALA A 241 7.71 -4.29 -18.01
CA ALA A 241 7.90 -2.99 -18.64
C ALA A 241 8.62 -2.07 -17.65
N VAL A 242 9.76 -1.54 -18.07
CA VAL A 242 10.61 -0.68 -17.25
C VAL A 242 10.67 0.70 -17.89
N PHE A 243 10.48 1.72 -17.08
CA PHE A 243 10.58 3.13 -17.43
C PHE A 243 11.61 3.78 -16.51
N THR A 244 12.17 4.90 -16.95
CA THR A 244 13.16 5.64 -16.17
C THR A 244 12.75 7.10 -16.03
N ALA A 245 13.10 7.68 -14.88
CA ALA A 245 12.91 9.10 -14.60
C ALA A 245 14.23 9.66 -14.02
N GLU A 246 14.92 10.46 -14.83
CA GLU A 246 16.15 11.14 -14.41
C GLU A 246 15.83 12.31 -13.46
N GLY A 247 16.61 12.43 -12.41
CA GLY A 247 16.43 13.50 -11.41
C GLY A 247 15.25 13.29 -10.49
N PHE A 248 14.63 12.11 -10.51
CA PHE A 248 13.53 11.70 -9.64
C PHE A 248 14.03 10.67 -8.62
N SER A 249 13.69 10.87 -7.36
CA SER A 249 13.99 9.93 -6.28
C SER A 249 12.68 9.35 -5.76
N GLY A 250 12.33 8.14 -6.20
CA GLY A 250 11.15 7.44 -5.70
C GLY A 250 11.24 7.22 -4.18
N SER A 251 10.12 7.46 -3.47
CA SER A 251 10.07 7.22 -2.03
C SER A 251 8.92 6.35 -1.60
N MET A 252 7.76 6.49 -2.23
CA MET A 252 6.57 5.74 -1.89
C MET A 252 5.89 5.23 -3.14
N LEU A 253 5.49 3.96 -3.10
CA LEU A 253 4.66 3.31 -4.09
C LEU A 253 3.24 3.18 -3.52
N SER A 254 2.27 3.72 -4.22
CA SER A 254 0.85 3.50 -3.95
C SER A 254 0.23 2.75 -5.11
N VAL A 255 -0.49 1.68 -4.84
CA VAL A 255 -1.19 0.88 -5.84
C VAL A 255 -2.69 0.92 -5.54
N ASN A 256 -3.51 1.17 -6.57
CA ASN A 256 -4.96 1.16 -6.45
C ASN A 256 -5.59 0.58 -7.72
N GLY A 257 -6.27 -0.54 -7.58
CA GLY A 257 -6.74 -1.32 -8.72
C GLY A 257 -5.59 -1.78 -9.62
N GLU A 258 -5.67 -1.46 -10.89
CA GLU A 258 -4.66 -1.79 -11.91
C GLU A 258 -3.70 -0.63 -12.22
N TYR A 259 -3.57 0.30 -11.27
CA TYR A 259 -2.75 1.49 -11.43
C TYR A 259 -1.83 1.70 -10.24
N ALA A 260 -0.72 2.40 -10.48
CA ALA A 260 0.19 2.78 -9.41
C ALA A 260 0.71 4.21 -9.60
N ALA A 261 1.08 4.81 -8.48
CA ALA A 261 1.76 6.08 -8.41
C ALA A 261 3.05 5.92 -7.59
N VAL A 262 4.14 6.52 -8.06
CA VAL A 262 5.38 6.64 -7.29
C VAL A 262 5.60 8.11 -7.00
N SER A 263 5.68 8.45 -5.73
CA SER A 263 5.97 9.83 -5.28
C SER A 263 7.46 10.07 -5.19
N ASP A 264 7.84 11.35 -5.26
CA ASP A 264 9.20 11.79 -5.03
C ASP A 264 9.51 11.89 -3.53
N THR A 265 10.76 11.69 -3.17
CA THR A 265 11.21 11.81 -1.77
C THR A 265 11.35 13.25 -1.36
N ILE A 266 10.73 13.61 -0.23
CA ILE A 266 11.14 14.79 0.52
C ILE A 266 11.97 14.33 1.73
N LEU A 267 13.28 14.51 1.65
CA LEU A 267 14.11 14.44 2.83
C LEU A 267 14.06 15.80 3.54
N PRO A 268 13.89 15.84 4.89
CA PRO A 268 14.00 17.07 5.65
C PRO A 268 15.32 17.80 5.31
N ALA A 269 15.29 19.12 5.29
CA ALA A 269 16.48 19.94 5.01
C ALA A 269 17.67 19.59 5.92
N SER A 270 17.41 19.13 7.17
CA SER A 270 18.41 18.61 8.12
C SER A 270 19.12 17.33 7.66
N MET A 271 18.55 16.60 6.68
CA MET A 271 19.13 15.38 6.09
C MET A 271 19.66 15.63 4.67
N GLY A 272 19.81 16.87 4.25
CA GLY A 272 20.28 17.21 2.91
C GLY A 272 19.20 17.44 1.87
N GLY A 273 17.95 17.49 2.33
CA GLY A 273 16.67 17.79 1.67
C GLY A 273 16.62 17.78 0.16
N ALA A 274 16.07 16.73 -0.45
CA ALA A 274 15.54 16.82 -1.79
C ALA A 274 14.18 17.52 -1.73
N LYS A 275 13.94 18.49 -2.58
CA LYS A 275 12.62 19.07 -2.77
C LYS A 275 11.83 18.15 -3.70
N GLN A 276 10.51 18.08 -3.49
CA GLN A 276 9.63 17.44 -4.47
C GLN A 276 9.91 18.06 -5.85
N THR A 277 10.12 17.20 -6.85
CA THR A 277 10.46 17.66 -8.21
C THR A 277 9.28 18.30 -8.93
N GLY A 278 8.07 18.24 -8.37
CA GLY A 278 6.84 18.65 -9.06
C GLY A 278 6.38 17.60 -10.07
N SER A 279 6.66 16.33 -9.78
CA SER A 279 6.29 15.20 -10.63
C SER A 279 5.88 13.99 -9.81
N VAL A 280 4.99 13.17 -10.38
CA VAL A 280 4.61 11.84 -9.90
C VAL A 280 4.72 10.88 -11.07
N LEU A 281 5.28 9.71 -10.82
CA LEU A 281 5.35 8.65 -11.83
C LEU A 281 4.05 7.84 -11.77
N PHE A 282 3.34 7.78 -12.88
CA PHE A 282 2.10 7.02 -13.03
C PHE A 282 2.34 5.74 -13.82
N LEU A 283 1.70 4.66 -13.44
CA LEU A 283 1.71 3.36 -14.09
C LEU A 283 0.29 2.86 -14.35
N ASN A 284 0.05 2.35 -15.56
CA ASN A 284 -1.04 1.44 -15.87
C ASN A 284 -0.44 0.04 -15.98
N LEU A 285 -0.70 -0.80 -14.99
CA LEU A 285 -0.05 -2.09 -14.80
C LEU A 285 -0.46 -3.08 -15.90
N ALA A 286 -1.76 -3.18 -16.15
CA ALA A 286 -2.32 -4.09 -17.15
C ALA A 286 -1.90 -3.74 -18.58
N LYS A 287 -1.70 -2.44 -18.88
CA LYS A 287 -1.21 -2.00 -20.19
C LYS A 287 0.30 -1.91 -20.28
N GLN A 288 0.98 -2.12 -19.16
CA GLN A 288 2.43 -1.93 -19.03
C GLN A 288 2.89 -0.57 -19.61
N GLN A 289 2.25 0.50 -19.15
CA GLN A 289 2.50 1.88 -19.60
C GLN A 289 2.86 2.78 -18.43
N GLY A 290 3.92 3.55 -18.58
CA GLY A 290 4.39 4.52 -17.60
C GLY A 290 4.33 5.95 -18.13
N LYS A 291 4.13 6.91 -17.24
CA LYS A 291 4.05 8.33 -17.58
C LYS A 291 4.48 9.19 -16.40
N VAL A 292 5.20 10.28 -16.67
CA VAL A 292 5.47 11.33 -15.69
C VAL A 292 4.33 12.34 -15.73
N ILE A 293 3.73 12.61 -14.58
CA ILE A 293 2.68 13.62 -14.40
C ILE A 293 3.30 14.81 -13.68
N SER A 294 3.20 15.99 -14.28
CA SER A 294 3.61 17.23 -13.61
C SER A 294 2.58 17.63 -12.57
N VAL A 295 3.04 17.91 -11.36
CA VAL A 295 2.23 18.35 -10.22
C VAL A 295 2.84 19.61 -9.62
N GLU A 296 2.09 20.33 -8.79
CA GLU A 296 2.69 21.44 -8.05
C GLU A 296 3.68 20.89 -7.02
N SER A 297 4.87 21.50 -6.96
CA SER A 297 5.83 21.18 -5.92
C SER A 297 5.25 21.60 -4.57
N GLY A 298 5.16 20.64 -3.66
CA GLY A 298 4.81 20.90 -2.26
C GLY A 298 6.08 21.05 -1.43
N ASP A 299 5.98 21.81 -0.34
CA ASP A 299 7.16 22.06 0.47
C ASP A 299 7.45 20.93 1.49
N GLU A 300 6.52 19.98 1.75
CA GLU A 300 6.64 19.19 2.97
C GLU A 300 6.20 17.71 2.93
N SER A 301 5.49 17.20 1.94
CA SER A 301 5.24 15.76 1.86
C SER A 301 5.30 15.21 0.44
N GLY A 302 6.08 14.13 0.27
CA GLY A 302 6.25 13.44 -1.00
C GLY A 302 5.33 12.24 -1.13
N ILE A 303 4.06 12.34 -0.75
CA ILE A 303 3.10 11.25 -0.91
C ILE A 303 2.17 11.50 -2.09
N ALA A 304 1.88 10.45 -2.84
CA ALA A 304 0.94 10.47 -3.93
C ALA A 304 0.16 9.15 -3.99
N ALA A 305 -1.08 9.23 -4.45
CA ALA A 305 -1.90 8.06 -4.72
C ALA A 305 -2.58 8.21 -6.08
N VAL A 306 -3.09 7.10 -6.60
CA VAL A 306 -3.85 7.04 -7.84
C VAL A 306 -5.28 6.59 -7.56
N SER A 307 -6.26 7.10 -8.32
CA SER A 307 -7.64 6.61 -8.27
C SER A 307 -7.74 5.21 -8.87
N ALA A 308 -8.70 4.39 -8.39
CA ALA A 308 -8.88 3.00 -8.83
C ALA A 308 -9.21 2.86 -10.33
N ASP A 309 -9.73 3.92 -10.95
CA ASP A 309 -10.00 3.99 -12.40
C ASP A 309 -8.80 4.55 -13.20
N GLY A 310 -7.73 4.98 -12.52
CA GLY A 310 -6.52 5.54 -13.14
C GLY A 310 -6.71 6.91 -13.76
N GLN A 311 -7.78 7.63 -13.43
CA GLN A 311 -8.05 8.94 -14.02
C GLN A 311 -7.34 10.09 -13.29
N TYR A 312 -7.08 9.92 -11.99
CA TYR A 312 -6.54 10.98 -11.14
C TYR A 312 -5.31 10.53 -10.37
N ILE A 313 -4.35 11.44 -10.26
CA ILE A 313 -3.29 11.41 -9.25
C ILE A 313 -3.67 12.39 -8.16
N VAL A 314 -3.55 11.97 -6.91
CA VAL A 314 -3.76 12.82 -5.74
C VAL A 314 -2.42 12.98 -5.02
N THR A 315 -2.08 14.20 -4.65
CA THR A 315 -0.91 14.53 -3.85
C THR A 315 -1.33 15.21 -2.57
N CYS A 316 -0.51 15.10 -1.54
CA CYS A 316 -0.72 15.81 -0.29
C CYS A 316 0.51 16.67 0.01
N ALA A 317 0.29 17.96 0.22
CA ALA A 317 1.28 18.88 0.76
C ALA A 317 0.93 19.16 2.21
N GLY A 318 1.86 18.90 3.12
CA GLY A 318 1.68 19.12 4.55
C GLY A 318 2.88 18.56 5.31
N GLY A 319 3.18 19.13 6.46
CA GLY A 319 4.25 18.72 7.34
C GLY A 319 3.72 18.51 8.74
N ASP A 320 4.55 18.72 9.73
CA ASP A 320 4.16 18.74 11.13
C ASP A 320 3.41 20.05 11.46
N SER A 321 2.17 20.14 11.03
CA SER A 321 1.31 21.31 11.11
C SER A 321 -0.16 20.91 11.26
N PRO A 322 -1.04 21.80 11.77
CA PRO A 322 -2.46 21.47 11.88
C PRO A 322 -3.20 21.50 10.53
N SER A 323 -2.51 21.77 9.43
CA SER A 323 -3.16 21.84 8.11
C SER A 323 -2.25 21.34 6.99
N GLY A 324 -2.87 20.83 5.93
CA GLY A 324 -2.23 20.46 4.69
C GLY A 324 -3.18 20.63 3.52
N THR A 325 -2.71 20.33 2.32
CA THR A 325 -3.49 20.50 1.09
C THR A 325 -3.48 19.22 0.27
N LEU A 326 -4.65 18.71 -0.06
CA LEU A 326 -4.83 17.65 -1.05
C LEU A 326 -5.09 18.28 -2.42
N ARG A 327 -4.38 17.80 -3.43
CA ARG A 327 -4.51 18.23 -4.80
C ARG A 327 -4.73 17.05 -5.72
N ALA A 328 -5.69 17.17 -6.64
CA ALA A 328 -5.92 16.15 -7.65
C ALA A 328 -5.59 16.65 -9.05
N TYR A 329 -5.01 15.77 -9.85
CA TYR A 329 -4.58 16.03 -11.22
C TYR A 329 -5.11 14.97 -12.16
N GLN A 330 -5.61 15.37 -13.32
CA GLN A 330 -5.98 14.42 -14.36
C GLN A 330 -4.73 13.73 -14.91
N VAL A 331 -4.78 12.40 -14.97
CA VAL A 331 -3.69 11.59 -15.55
C VAL A 331 -3.53 11.88 -17.05
N SER A 332 -4.62 12.19 -17.78
CA SER A 332 -4.59 12.41 -19.23
C SER A 332 -3.63 13.54 -19.64
N ASP A 333 -3.67 14.68 -18.97
CA ASP A 333 -2.95 15.91 -19.37
C ASP A 333 -2.24 16.63 -18.23
N GLY A 334 -2.36 16.16 -16.98
CA GLY A 334 -1.76 16.80 -15.80
C GLY A 334 -2.53 18.03 -15.29
N THR A 335 -3.74 18.28 -15.80
CA THR A 335 -4.55 19.41 -15.34
C THR A 335 -4.95 19.20 -13.88
N LYS A 336 -4.70 20.22 -13.03
CA LYS A 336 -5.17 20.24 -11.63
C LYS A 336 -6.69 20.46 -11.61
N VAL A 337 -7.43 19.54 -10.98
CA VAL A 337 -8.90 19.53 -10.93
C VAL A 337 -9.45 19.73 -9.53
N ALA A 338 -8.64 19.54 -8.49
CA ALA A 338 -9.00 19.86 -7.11
C ALA A 338 -7.78 20.40 -6.34
N ASP A 339 -8.04 21.28 -5.37
CA ASP A 339 -7.04 21.93 -4.50
C ASP A 339 -7.75 22.33 -3.21
N GLU A 340 -7.75 21.41 -2.22
CA GLU A 340 -8.52 21.57 -0.99
C GLU A 340 -7.61 21.50 0.24
N THR A 341 -7.76 22.46 1.14
CA THR A 341 -7.01 22.50 2.39
C THR A 341 -7.82 21.87 3.51
N TYR A 342 -7.22 20.86 4.17
CA TYR A 342 -7.76 20.31 5.41
C TYR A 342 -7.15 21.03 6.62
N THR A 343 -7.89 21.03 7.74
CA THR A 343 -7.43 21.57 9.02
C THR A 343 -7.82 20.64 10.15
N MET A 344 -6.88 20.37 11.04
CA MET A 344 -7.04 19.54 12.24
C MET A 344 -6.92 20.43 13.48
N ASP A 345 -7.41 19.95 14.61
CA ASP A 345 -7.32 20.65 15.90
C ASP A 345 -5.91 20.64 16.49
N THR A 346 -5.10 19.65 16.11
CA THR A 346 -3.72 19.44 16.55
C THR A 346 -2.77 19.35 15.37
N ASN A 347 -1.47 19.44 15.61
CA ASN A 347 -0.48 19.13 14.60
C ASN A 347 -0.67 17.71 14.09
N CYS A 348 -0.55 17.56 12.78
CA CYS A 348 -0.68 16.28 12.11
C CYS A 348 0.34 16.17 10.99
N LYS A 349 0.68 14.95 10.64
CA LYS A 349 1.61 14.64 9.56
C LYS A 349 0.97 13.63 8.62
N PRO A 350 0.78 13.98 7.34
CA PRO A 350 0.27 13.02 6.37
C PRO A 350 1.32 11.92 6.15
N TYR A 351 0.88 10.66 6.14
CA TYR A 351 1.72 9.50 5.86
C TYR A 351 1.21 8.69 4.66
N GLU A 352 -0.07 8.85 4.30
CA GLU A 352 -0.70 8.14 3.19
C GLU A 352 -1.86 8.94 2.61
N ILE A 353 -2.26 8.63 1.37
CA ILE A 353 -3.48 9.13 0.74
C ILE A 353 -4.37 7.95 0.39
N TRP A 354 -5.61 8.00 0.83
CA TRP A 354 -6.63 7.04 0.48
C TRP A 354 -7.57 7.61 -0.57
N VAL A 355 -7.71 6.90 -1.69
CA VAL A 355 -8.65 7.25 -2.75
C VAL A 355 -9.71 6.17 -2.83
N ILE A 356 -10.92 6.49 -2.37
CA ILE A 356 -12.05 5.58 -2.26
C ILE A 356 -13.19 6.13 -3.11
N GLY A 357 -13.57 5.38 -4.16
CA GLY A 357 -14.52 5.88 -5.14
C GLY A 357 -14.04 7.19 -5.78
N HIS A 358 -14.84 8.23 -5.64
CA HIS A 358 -14.54 9.59 -6.13
C HIS A 358 -14.10 10.55 -5.02
N SER A 359 -13.60 10.06 -3.92
CA SER A 359 -13.15 10.90 -2.81
C SER A 359 -11.73 10.53 -2.39
N ALA A 360 -10.92 11.53 -2.08
CA ALA A 360 -9.57 11.37 -1.57
C ALA A 360 -9.45 11.92 -0.15
N TYR A 361 -8.65 11.25 0.67
CA TYR A 361 -8.41 11.58 2.08
C TYR A 361 -6.92 11.50 2.36
N ALA A 362 -6.41 12.40 3.20
CA ALA A 362 -5.09 12.21 3.80
C ALA A 362 -5.24 11.40 5.09
N ALA A 363 -4.50 10.32 5.19
CA ALA A 363 -4.31 9.60 6.45
C ALA A 363 -3.21 10.32 7.24
N LEU A 364 -3.52 10.67 8.48
CA LEU A 364 -2.76 11.60 9.29
C LEU A 364 -2.33 10.93 10.60
N GLY A 365 -1.04 11.00 10.90
CA GLY A 365 -0.54 10.74 12.25
C GLY A 365 -0.72 12.01 13.09
N THR A 366 -1.28 11.89 14.29
CA THR A 366 -1.49 12.97 15.25
C THR A 366 -0.86 12.59 16.60
N ASP A 367 -0.78 13.54 17.52
CA ASP A 367 -0.29 13.26 18.88
C ASP A 367 -1.17 12.26 19.65
N ASP A 368 -2.44 12.14 19.24
CA ASP A 368 -3.43 11.25 19.88
C ASP A 368 -3.64 9.93 19.13
N GLY A 369 -2.91 9.69 18.02
CA GLY A 369 -3.04 8.51 17.16
C GLY A 369 -3.22 8.86 15.69
N TYR A 370 -4.15 8.18 15.01
CA TYR A 370 -4.41 8.35 13.57
C TYR A 370 -5.77 8.98 13.31
N ALA A 371 -5.85 9.74 12.23
CA ALA A 371 -7.07 10.41 11.78
C ALA A 371 -7.14 10.50 10.26
N LEU A 372 -8.32 10.82 9.72
CA LEU A 372 -8.48 11.19 8.32
C LEU A 372 -8.77 12.69 8.18
N SER A 373 -8.26 13.29 7.12
CA SER A 373 -8.69 14.63 6.70
C SER A 373 -10.16 14.64 6.24
N GLN A 374 -10.70 15.83 6.01
CA GLN A 374 -11.93 15.96 5.21
C GLN A 374 -11.70 15.39 3.80
N ALA A 375 -12.79 14.88 3.21
CA ALA A 375 -12.77 14.37 1.85
C ALA A 375 -12.52 15.50 0.83
N VAL A 376 -11.77 15.16 -0.22
CA VAL A 376 -11.68 15.95 -1.44
C VAL A 376 -12.39 15.18 -2.55
N ASP A 377 -13.44 15.77 -3.12
CA ASP A 377 -14.18 15.14 -4.19
C ASP A 377 -13.39 15.21 -5.50
N LEU A 378 -13.29 14.07 -6.17
CA LEU A 378 -12.72 13.93 -7.51
C LEU A 378 -13.84 14.06 -8.54
N PRO A 379 -13.66 14.83 -9.61
CA PRO A 379 -14.69 15.08 -10.62
C PRO A 379 -15.22 13.83 -11.31
#